data_305bcf35eaff2cd9594fcb193974e6e8
#
_entry.id   305bcf35eaff2cd9594fcb193974e6e8
#
_cell.length_a   1.000
_cell.length_b   1.000
_cell.length_c   1.000
_cell.angle_alpha   90.00
_cell.angle_beta   90.00
_cell.angle_gamma   90.00
#
_symmetry.space_group_name_H-M   'P 1'
#
loop_
_entity.id
_entity.type
_entity.pdbx_description
1 polymer ?
#
loop_
_entity_poly.entity_id
_entity_poly.type
_entity_poly.pdbx_seq_one_letter_code
_entity_poly.pdbx_strand_id
1 'polypeptide(L)'
;MRSWLVLLRAVALSGVAVTACAGPSFDGATPDPTTPGDGDPTLGEPPTPTTDGDGDGPTDADGDGYIDVIDPSGTLDPEWQDALGEREVDYGAALRTASLRLRGTLPSLTEIRYVQHAPEPRVAYGQLIDQMLADPLFTRRAIDFFRDAFRMGGGALDTAPVFAAQLLVEDRDFTELLTADTNTCPTYDREADTFTPAACDNGIAEGQHAGVLTNPAVMRQFYSNLAFRRARWVQEVFACSPFPAEIGSPTDVGGEAPYTAPWAWDSISGTDNGGRIDFHDTSSVICANCHATMNHVAPLFAQFDEDGMWSDEIEVLLPLDESPVAVRSDWLPEGQTTAWRFMEPAPNLQALGMAMAADEDVERCAVTRVWNWAMGHGDVISNVDLVPAEVVEPYVATYRSSDHRLRTVVRAIFTADDFVRF
;
A
#
# COMPACT_ATOMS: atom_id res chain seq x y z
N MET A 1 33.01 14.76 54.77
CA MET A 1 31.74 14.33 55.38
C MET A 1 30.59 14.89 54.56
N ARG A 2 30.03 14.13 53.66
CA ARG A 2 28.66 14.28 53.08
C ARG A 2 28.42 13.02 52.23
N SER A 3 27.58 12.15 52.75
CA SER A 3 27.13 10.89 52.23
C SER A 3 26.28 11.11 50.98
N TRP A 4 26.50 10.39 49.93
CA TRP A 4 25.58 10.25 48.78
C TRP A 4 24.91 8.87 48.83
N LEU A 5 23.61 8.87 49.13
CA LEU A 5 22.76 7.69 48.96
C LEU A 5 22.50 7.46 47.48
N VAL A 6 22.89 6.28 47.03
CA VAL A 6 22.49 5.75 45.69
C VAL A 6 21.16 5.04 45.85
N LEU A 7 20.11 5.56 45.23
CA LEU A 7 18.82 4.90 45.10
C LEU A 7 18.86 3.97 43.86
N LEU A 8 18.92 2.67 44.09
CA LEU A 8 18.63 1.65 43.08
C LEU A 8 17.14 1.64 42.81
N ARG A 9 16.73 2.03 41.62
CA ARG A 9 15.39 1.74 41.09
C ARG A 9 15.46 0.45 40.31
N ALA A 10 14.80 -0.58 40.83
CA ALA A 10 14.53 -1.81 40.10
C ALA A 10 13.52 -1.51 38.99
N VAL A 11 13.91 -1.64 37.75
CA VAL A 11 13.02 -1.65 36.59
C VAL A 11 12.55 -3.09 36.39
N ALA A 12 11.27 -3.32 36.57
CA ALA A 12 10.63 -4.58 36.23
C ALA A 12 10.56 -4.70 34.70
N LEU A 13 11.34 -5.59 34.12
CA LEU A 13 11.21 -5.99 32.73
C LEU A 13 9.92 -6.78 32.56
N SER A 14 8.90 -6.17 32.00
CA SER A 14 7.73 -6.87 31.45
C SER A 14 8.17 -7.49 30.12
N GLY A 15 8.38 -8.79 30.13
CA GLY A 15 8.65 -9.55 28.90
C GLY A 15 7.45 -9.52 27.96
N VAL A 16 7.55 -8.80 26.86
CA VAL A 16 6.66 -8.94 25.74
C VAL A 16 7.22 -10.08 24.87
N ALA A 17 6.54 -11.21 24.94
CA ALA A 17 6.82 -12.34 24.05
C ALA A 17 6.49 -11.92 22.61
N VAL A 18 7.51 -11.81 21.77
CA VAL A 18 7.34 -11.67 20.32
C VAL A 18 6.91 -13.02 19.78
N THR A 19 5.62 -13.14 19.45
CA THR A 19 5.09 -14.28 18.72
C THR A 19 5.50 -14.13 17.25
N ALA A 20 6.59 -14.76 16.87
CA ALA A 20 6.95 -14.95 15.48
C ALA A 20 5.98 -15.95 14.86
N CYS A 21 5.38 -15.62 13.75
CA CYS A 21 4.61 -16.46 12.81
C CYS A 21 4.02 -17.75 13.39
N ALA A 22 3.18 -17.67 14.41
CA ALA A 22 2.33 -18.76 14.84
C ALA A 22 0.89 -18.34 14.59
N GLY A 23 0.30 -18.89 13.54
CA GLY A 23 -1.15 -18.83 13.34
C GLY A 23 -1.89 -19.50 14.49
N PRO A 24 -3.17 -19.20 14.73
CA PRO A 24 -3.95 -19.82 15.79
C PRO A 24 -4.01 -21.33 15.55
N SER A 25 -3.56 -22.10 16.54
CA SER A 25 -3.84 -23.53 16.60
C SER A 25 -5.34 -23.73 16.78
N PHE A 26 -5.98 -24.27 15.76
CA PHE A 26 -7.33 -24.82 15.90
C PHE A 26 -7.22 -26.14 16.66
N ASP A 27 -7.61 -26.14 17.93
CA ASP A 27 -7.92 -27.39 18.64
C ASP A 27 -9.20 -27.93 18.01
N GLY A 28 -9.03 -28.98 17.20
CA GLY A 28 -10.12 -29.73 16.61
C GLY A 28 -10.85 -30.53 17.68
N ALA A 29 -11.91 -29.98 18.21
CA ALA A 29 -12.91 -30.80 18.92
C ALA A 29 -13.71 -31.58 17.87
N THR A 30 -13.57 -32.88 17.86
CA THR A 30 -14.43 -33.81 17.12
C THR A 30 -15.86 -33.69 17.65
N PRO A 31 -16.87 -33.43 16.80
CA PRO A 31 -18.27 -33.39 17.27
C PRO A 31 -18.76 -34.80 17.62
N ASP A 32 -19.39 -34.90 18.79
CA ASP A 32 -20.13 -36.07 19.27
C ASP A 32 -21.42 -36.23 18.43
N PRO A 33 -21.71 -37.40 17.84
CA PRO A 33 -22.82 -37.57 16.90
C PRO A 33 -24.22 -37.81 17.53
N THR A 34 -24.45 -37.41 18.78
CA THR A 34 -25.69 -37.82 19.48
C THR A 34 -26.48 -36.70 20.12
N THR A 35 -26.60 -35.52 19.52
CA THR A 35 -27.60 -34.52 19.97
C THR A 35 -28.43 -34.00 18.78
N PRO A 36 -29.79 -34.14 18.80
CA PRO A 36 -30.64 -33.52 17.81
C PRO A 36 -30.70 -32.00 18.09
N GLY A 37 -30.20 -31.20 17.17
CA GLY A 37 -30.31 -29.74 17.25
C GLY A 37 -31.65 -29.26 16.72
N ASP A 38 -32.34 -28.45 17.52
CA ASP A 38 -33.52 -27.70 17.11
C ASP A 38 -33.13 -26.67 16.03
N GLY A 39 -33.68 -26.86 14.83
CA GLY A 39 -33.43 -25.99 13.68
C GLY A 39 -34.15 -24.65 13.82
N ASP A 40 -33.41 -23.56 13.75
CA ASP A 40 -33.94 -22.21 13.51
C ASP A 40 -34.25 -22.04 12.01
N PRO A 41 -35.51 -21.72 11.59
CA PRO A 41 -35.91 -21.75 10.19
C PRO A 41 -35.71 -20.45 9.42
N THR A 42 -34.78 -19.56 9.78
CA THR A 42 -34.71 -18.18 9.19
C THR A 42 -33.45 -17.82 8.44
N LEU A 43 -32.49 -18.72 8.22
CA LEU A 43 -31.39 -18.47 7.29
C LEU A 43 -31.50 -19.47 6.15
N GLY A 44 -32.04 -19.04 5.01
CA GLY A 44 -32.01 -19.81 3.78
C GLY A 44 -30.57 -20.13 3.37
N GLU A 45 -30.30 -21.40 3.11
CA GLU A 45 -29.06 -21.81 2.45
C GLU A 45 -28.89 -21.02 1.16
N PRO A 46 -27.66 -20.56 0.85
CA PRO A 46 -27.39 -20.02 -0.48
C PRO A 46 -27.69 -21.10 -1.51
N PRO A 47 -28.32 -20.75 -2.64
CA PRO A 47 -28.65 -21.72 -3.68
C PRO A 47 -27.38 -22.42 -4.15
N THR A 48 -27.36 -23.73 -4.05
CA THR A 48 -26.36 -24.58 -4.72
C THR A 48 -26.48 -24.31 -6.22
N PRO A 49 -25.40 -23.99 -6.94
CA PRO A 49 -25.46 -23.85 -8.39
C PRO A 49 -25.89 -25.17 -8.99
N THR A 50 -27.07 -25.21 -9.57
CA THR A 50 -27.50 -26.33 -10.39
C THR A 50 -26.76 -26.24 -11.71
N THR A 51 -25.81 -27.14 -11.94
CA THR A 51 -25.14 -27.37 -13.21
C THR A 51 -26.11 -28.02 -14.21
N ASP A 52 -27.08 -27.29 -14.71
CA ASP A 52 -27.91 -27.66 -15.89
C ASP A 52 -28.34 -26.34 -16.55
N GLY A 53 -27.43 -25.65 -17.23
CA GLY A 53 -27.66 -24.50 -18.07
C GLY A 53 -26.79 -24.58 -19.29
N ASP A 54 -27.40 -24.49 -20.44
CA ASP A 54 -26.75 -24.38 -21.74
C ASP A 54 -25.73 -23.27 -21.71
N GLY A 55 -24.48 -23.63 -21.99
CA GLY A 55 -23.21 -22.99 -21.72
C GLY A 55 -22.91 -21.55 -22.17
N ASP A 56 -23.82 -20.59 -21.96
CA ASP A 56 -23.62 -19.19 -22.31
C ASP A 56 -23.76 -18.23 -21.10
N GLY A 57 -23.51 -18.71 -19.87
CA GLY A 57 -23.41 -17.85 -18.68
C GLY A 57 -21.99 -17.29 -18.49
N PRO A 58 -21.86 -16.16 -17.77
CA PRO A 58 -20.57 -15.57 -17.47
C PRO A 58 -19.66 -16.60 -16.82
N THR A 59 -18.46 -16.77 -17.36
CA THR A 59 -17.51 -17.82 -17.01
C THR A 59 -16.48 -17.29 -16.03
N ASP A 60 -16.19 -18.08 -15.00
CA ASP A 60 -15.01 -18.00 -14.15
C ASP A 60 -13.91 -18.83 -14.86
N ALA A 61 -13.21 -18.22 -15.81
CA ALA A 61 -12.26 -18.95 -16.68
C ALA A 61 -10.94 -19.26 -16.00
N ASP A 62 -10.55 -18.49 -14.97
CA ASP A 62 -9.32 -18.70 -14.20
C ASP A 62 -9.55 -19.43 -12.87
N GLY A 63 -10.82 -19.62 -12.47
CA GLY A 63 -11.19 -20.40 -11.29
C GLY A 63 -10.96 -19.67 -9.96
N ASP A 64 -10.87 -18.34 -9.95
CA ASP A 64 -10.64 -17.53 -8.75
C ASP A 64 -11.94 -17.25 -7.95
N GLY A 65 -13.09 -17.69 -8.47
CA GLY A 65 -14.41 -17.53 -7.84
C GLY A 65 -15.10 -16.21 -8.19
N TYR A 66 -14.55 -15.44 -9.10
CA TYR A 66 -15.16 -14.24 -9.66
C TYR A 66 -15.56 -14.48 -11.13
N ILE A 67 -16.63 -13.82 -11.54
CA ILE A 67 -17.07 -13.90 -12.93
C ILE A 67 -16.18 -13.00 -13.77
N ASP A 68 -15.52 -13.57 -14.78
CA ASP A 68 -14.75 -12.79 -15.74
C ASP A 68 -15.65 -11.87 -16.55
N VAL A 69 -15.49 -10.58 -16.35
CA VAL A 69 -16.17 -9.54 -17.13
C VAL A 69 -15.55 -9.40 -18.53
N ILE A 70 -14.31 -9.83 -18.66
CA ILE A 70 -13.56 -9.83 -19.93
C ILE A 70 -13.11 -11.25 -20.22
N ASP A 71 -13.47 -11.78 -21.37
CA ASP A 71 -13.00 -13.09 -21.77
C ASP A 71 -11.47 -13.08 -22.03
N PRO A 72 -10.80 -14.26 -22.03
CA PRO A 72 -9.35 -14.36 -22.30
C PRO A 72 -8.92 -13.77 -23.65
N SER A 73 -9.84 -13.48 -24.57
CA SER A 73 -9.56 -12.79 -25.83
C SER A 73 -9.56 -11.26 -25.68
N GLY A 74 -9.83 -10.73 -24.50
CA GLY A 74 -9.94 -9.29 -24.23
C GLY A 74 -11.25 -8.66 -24.69
N THR A 75 -12.26 -9.47 -25.00
CA THR A 75 -13.58 -8.99 -25.40
C THR A 75 -14.50 -8.98 -24.18
N LEU A 76 -15.10 -7.84 -23.90
CA LEU A 76 -16.10 -7.72 -22.83
C LEU A 76 -17.29 -8.64 -23.11
N ASP A 77 -17.72 -9.40 -22.11
CA ASP A 77 -18.92 -10.22 -22.21
C ASP A 77 -20.11 -9.40 -22.77
N PRO A 78 -20.85 -9.93 -23.77
CA PRO A 78 -21.94 -9.19 -24.42
C PRO A 78 -23.00 -8.66 -23.43
N GLU A 79 -23.32 -9.39 -22.36
CA GLU A 79 -24.28 -8.96 -21.34
C GLU A 79 -23.76 -7.73 -20.57
N TRP A 80 -22.48 -7.74 -20.21
CA TRP A 80 -21.84 -6.58 -19.58
C TRP A 80 -21.66 -5.42 -20.56
N GLN A 81 -21.37 -5.71 -21.84
CA GLN A 81 -21.27 -4.69 -22.86
C GLN A 81 -22.61 -3.97 -23.06
N ASP A 82 -23.72 -4.70 -23.10
CA ASP A 82 -25.05 -4.14 -23.19
C ASP A 82 -25.38 -3.33 -21.93
N ALA A 83 -25.17 -3.87 -20.74
CA ALA A 83 -25.40 -3.18 -19.47
C ALA A 83 -24.56 -1.89 -19.35
N LEU A 84 -23.31 -1.90 -19.78
CA LEU A 84 -22.48 -0.71 -19.82
C LEU A 84 -22.93 0.29 -20.87
N GLY A 85 -23.50 -0.18 -21.98
CA GLY A 85 -24.09 0.64 -23.04
C GLY A 85 -25.37 1.36 -22.63
N GLU A 86 -26.12 0.81 -21.67
CA GLU A 86 -27.35 1.39 -21.13
C GLU A 86 -27.13 2.51 -20.12
N ARG A 87 -25.88 2.66 -19.61
CA ARG A 87 -25.57 3.72 -18.66
C ARG A 87 -25.72 5.11 -19.28
N GLU A 88 -26.48 5.97 -18.60
CA GLU A 88 -26.69 7.35 -19.00
C GLU A 88 -25.81 8.32 -18.21
N VAL A 89 -25.46 9.44 -18.83
CA VAL A 89 -24.73 10.52 -18.17
C VAL A 89 -25.62 11.22 -17.15
N ASP A 90 -25.24 11.16 -15.86
CA ASP A 90 -25.91 11.87 -14.78
C ASP A 90 -24.91 12.71 -13.98
N TYR A 91 -24.78 13.98 -14.35
CA TYR A 91 -23.91 14.91 -13.61
C TYR A 91 -24.43 15.22 -12.20
N GLY A 92 -25.70 14.98 -11.88
CA GLY A 92 -26.23 15.16 -10.53
C GLY A 92 -25.73 14.07 -9.58
N ALA A 93 -25.83 12.80 -10.02
CA ALA A 93 -25.28 11.66 -9.30
C ALA A 93 -23.74 11.75 -9.19
N ALA A 94 -23.06 12.09 -10.29
CA ALA A 94 -21.62 12.31 -10.32
C ALA A 94 -21.19 13.41 -9.34
N LEU A 95 -21.87 14.56 -9.34
CA LEU A 95 -21.58 15.66 -8.42
C LEU A 95 -21.72 15.25 -6.96
N ARG A 96 -22.77 14.47 -6.64
CA ARG A 96 -22.96 13.95 -5.29
C ARG A 96 -21.82 13.03 -4.87
N THR A 97 -21.45 12.10 -5.72
CA THR A 97 -20.35 11.15 -5.46
C THR A 97 -19.01 11.88 -5.32
N ALA A 98 -18.69 12.77 -6.26
CA ALA A 98 -17.47 13.57 -6.22
C ALA A 98 -17.38 14.43 -4.96
N SER A 99 -18.44 15.13 -4.56
CA SER A 99 -18.47 15.94 -3.36
C SER A 99 -18.23 15.13 -2.09
N LEU A 100 -18.83 13.95 -1.99
CA LEU A 100 -18.62 13.04 -0.85
C LEU A 100 -17.16 12.52 -0.81
N ARG A 101 -16.58 12.22 -1.96
CA ARG A 101 -15.18 11.75 -2.03
C ARG A 101 -14.19 12.87 -1.77
N LEU A 102 -14.30 13.99 -2.48
CA LEU A 102 -13.33 15.08 -2.45
C LEU A 102 -13.46 15.98 -1.22
N ARG A 103 -14.67 16.15 -0.65
CA ARG A 103 -14.92 17.04 0.48
C ARG A 103 -15.50 16.36 1.72
N GLY A 104 -16.01 15.13 1.59
CA GLY A 104 -16.71 14.44 2.67
C GLY A 104 -18.09 15.02 2.99
N THR A 105 -18.64 15.89 2.14
CA THR A 105 -19.94 16.55 2.33
C THR A 105 -20.81 16.43 1.07
N LEU A 106 -22.11 16.57 1.23
CA LEU A 106 -23.01 16.67 0.07
C LEU A 106 -22.81 18.00 -0.66
N PRO A 107 -23.07 18.04 -1.97
CA PRO A 107 -23.08 19.31 -2.70
C PRO A 107 -24.20 20.22 -2.21
N SER A 108 -23.98 21.51 -2.26
CA SER A 108 -25.00 22.52 -1.95
C SER A 108 -26.11 22.54 -3.01
N LEU A 109 -27.28 23.03 -2.64
CA LEU A 109 -28.37 23.23 -3.61
C LEU A 109 -27.97 24.21 -4.73
N THR A 110 -27.08 25.14 -4.46
CA THR A 110 -26.56 26.07 -5.46
C THR A 110 -25.71 25.34 -6.50
N GLU A 111 -24.81 24.47 -6.09
CA GLU A 111 -23.97 23.66 -6.98
C GLU A 111 -24.83 22.71 -7.83
N ILE A 112 -25.83 22.05 -7.20
CA ILE A 112 -26.75 21.17 -7.93
C ILE A 112 -27.49 21.96 -9.02
N ARG A 113 -28.06 23.12 -8.68
CA ARG A 113 -28.79 23.95 -9.64
C ARG A 113 -27.86 24.53 -10.73
N TYR A 114 -26.63 24.83 -10.37
CA TYR A 114 -25.63 25.33 -11.32
C TYR A 114 -25.40 24.32 -12.45
N VAL A 115 -25.22 23.03 -12.13
CA VAL A 115 -25.06 22.00 -13.15
C VAL A 115 -26.37 21.70 -13.89
N GLN A 116 -27.51 21.61 -13.17
CA GLN A 116 -28.82 21.29 -13.80
C GLN A 116 -29.29 22.33 -14.81
N HIS A 117 -28.96 23.61 -14.61
CA HIS A 117 -29.41 24.69 -15.49
C HIS A 117 -28.31 25.21 -16.41
N ALA A 118 -27.13 24.63 -16.39
CA ALA A 118 -26.05 25.04 -17.28
C ALA A 118 -26.37 24.68 -18.74
N PRO A 119 -26.07 25.59 -19.70
CA PRO A 119 -26.17 25.25 -21.12
C PRO A 119 -25.27 24.08 -21.52
N GLU A 120 -24.13 23.94 -20.85
CA GLU A 120 -23.14 22.87 -21.02
C GLU A 120 -22.87 22.18 -19.67
N PRO A 121 -23.70 21.22 -19.25
CA PRO A 121 -23.58 20.59 -17.93
C PRO A 121 -22.22 19.97 -17.66
N ARG A 122 -21.57 19.37 -18.68
CA ARG A 122 -20.20 18.82 -18.57
C ARG A 122 -19.19 19.87 -18.15
N VAL A 123 -19.25 21.05 -18.76
CA VAL A 123 -18.34 22.17 -18.44
C VAL A 123 -18.58 22.68 -17.03
N ALA A 124 -19.85 22.88 -16.66
CA ALA A 124 -20.23 23.31 -15.32
C ALA A 124 -19.81 22.32 -14.24
N TYR A 125 -20.00 21.03 -14.50
CA TYR A 125 -19.55 19.95 -13.62
C TYR A 125 -18.01 19.98 -13.45
N GLY A 126 -17.25 20.05 -14.55
CA GLY A 126 -15.78 20.13 -14.50
C GLY A 126 -15.27 21.32 -13.69
N GLN A 127 -15.96 22.50 -13.81
CA GLN A 127 -15.61 23.68 -13.01
C GLN A 127 -15.85 23.46 -11.50
N LEU A 128 -16.90 22.71 -11.14
CA LEU A 128 -17.13 22.34 -9.74
C LEU A 128 -16.09 21.34 -9.21
N ILE A 129 -15.64 20.40 -10.04
CA ILE A 129 -14.51 19.53 -9.67
C ILE A 129 -13.26 20.39 -9.40
N ASP A 130 -12.93 21.35 -10.26
CA ASP A 130 -11.79 22.26 -10.05
C ASP A 130 -11.92 23.06 -8.74
N GLN A 131 -13.14 23.52 -8.41
CA GLN A 131 -13.39 24.21 -7.14
C GLN A 131 -13.25 23.27 -5.94
N MET A 132 -13.73 22.03 -6.04
CA MET A 132 -13.58 21.03 -4.96
C MET A 132 -12.11 20.69 -4.71
N LEU A 133 -11.30 20.59 -5.75
CA LEU A 133 -9.87 20.34 -5.63
C LEU A 133 -9.10 21.53 -5.00
N ALA A 134 -9.69 22.71 -4.99
CA ALA A 134 -9.15 23.91 -4.35
C ALA A 134 -9.77 24.18 -2.96
N ASP A 135 -10.69 23.33 -2.49
CA ASP A 135 -11.39 23.49 -1.21
C ASP A 135 -10.51 22.96 -0.04
N PRO A 136 -10.42 23.66 1.10
CA PRO A 136 -9.74 23.16 2.31
C PRO A 136 -10.20 21.78 2.78
N LEU A 137 -11.43 21.40 2.47
CA LEU A 137 -11.92 20.06 2.78
C LEU A 137 -11.22 18.98 1.95
N PHE A 138 -10.81 19.31 0.72
CA PHE A 138 -10.02 18.38 -0.10
C PHE A 138 -8.68 18.07 0.53
N THR A 139 -7.97 19.08 1.06
CA THR A 139 -6.70 18.86 1.78
C THR A 139 -6.86 17.83 2.92
N ARG A 140 -7.94 17.94 3.69
CA ARG A 140 -8.23 17.01 4.78
C ARG A 140 -8.52 15.60 4.27
N ARG A 141 -9.29 15.50 3.18
CA ARG A 141 -9.59 14.20 2.55
C ARG A 141 -8.34 13.55 1.94
N ALA A 142 -7.45 14.36 1.38
CA ALA A 142 -6.16 13.89 0.87
C ALA A 142 -5.29 13.32 2.00
N ILE A 143 -5.22 13.99 3.16
CA ILE A 143 -4.49 13.48 4.33
C ILE A 143 -5.10 12.15 4.80
N ASP A 144 -6.43 12.06 4.90
CA ASP A 144 -7.12 10.82 5.31
C ASP A 144 -6.87 9.71 4.29
N PHE A 145 -6.95 10.00 2.98
CA PHE A 145 -6.62 9.04 1.93
C PHE A 145 -5.21 8.47 2.07
N PHE A 146 -4.20 9.32 2.31
CA PHE A 146 -2.84 8.82 2.48
C PHE A 146 -2.60 8.14 3.83
N ARG A 147 -3.36 8.45 4.88
CA ARG A 147 -3.34 7.65 6.11
C ARG A 147 -3.79 6.21 5.85
N ASP A 148 -4.87 6.05 5.11
CA ASP A 148 -5.38 4.73 4.74
C ASP A 148 -4.41 4.02 3.80
N ALA A 149 -3.96 4.67 2.72
CA ALA A 149 -3.05 4.11 1.73
C ALA A 149 -1.70 3.68 2.35
N PHE A 150 -1.16 4.46 3.28
CA PHE A 150 0.10 4.14 3.97
C PHE A 150 -0.09 3.23 5.20
N ARG A 151 -1.35 2.97 5.58
CA ARG A 151 -1.69 2.20 6.80
C ARG A 151 -1.03 2.79 8.05
N MET A 152 -0.98 4.10 8.13
CA MET A 152 -0.38 4.83 9.23
C MET A 152 -1.04 6.20 9.40
N GLY A 153 -0.84 6.81 10.55
CA GLY A 153 -1.31 8.16 10.82
C GLY A 153 -1.79 8.32 12.25
N GLY A 154 -2.13 9.56 12.57
CA GLY A 154 -2.55 9.99 13.89
C GLY A 154 -1.39 10.58 14.69
N GLY A 155 -1.52 11.86 15.03
CA GLY A 155 -0.55 12.59 15.84
C GLY A 155 0.85 12.64 15.21
N ALA A 156 1.84 12.12 15.92
CA ALA A 156 3.23 12.12 15.46
C ALA A 156 3.49 11.23 14.22
N LEU A 157 2.55 10.37 13.84
CA LEU A 157 2.67 9.50 12.67
C LEU A 157 2.10 10.13 11.39
N ASP A 158 1.64 11.38 11.45
CA ASP A 158 1.01 12.05 10.30
C ASP A 158 2.00 12.65 9.30
N THR A 159 3.28 12.76 9.62
CA THR A 159 4.24 13.50 8.78
C THR A 159 4.35 12.95 7.35
N ALA A 160 4.34 11.63 7.17
CA ALA A 160 4.37 11.03 5.84
C ALA A 160 3.04 11.19 5.07
N PRO A 161 1.84 10.90 5.62
CA PRO A 161 0.57 11.22 4.99
C PRO A 161 0.40 12.70 4.66
N VAL A 162 0.86 13.60 5.53
CA VAL A 162 0.81 15.06 5.31
C VAL A 162 1.73 15.46 4.16
N PHE A 163 2.92 14.88 4.04
CA PHE A 163 3.82 15.16 2.93
C PHE A 163 3.22 14.70 1.59
N ALA A 164 2.66 13.50 1.53
CA ALA A 164 1.98 13.01 0.34
C ALA A 164 0.77 13.89 -0.05
N ALA A 165 -0.03 14.30 0.93
CA ALA A 165 -1.16 15.21 0.71
C ALA A 165 -0.70 16.60 0.24
N GLN A 166 0.42 17.11 0.77
CA GLN A 166 1.02 18.37 0.30
C GLN A 166 1.38 18.29 -1.18
N LEU A 167 2.06 17.22 -1.61
CA LEU A 167 2.43 17.04 -3.02
C LEU A 167 1.20 17.02 -3.93
N LEU A 168 0.14 16.31 -3.51
CA LEU A 168 -1.12 16.23 -4.24
C LEU A 168 -1.83 17.58 -4.31
N VAL A 169 -1.98 18.29 -3.18
CA VAL A 169 -2.76 19.53 -3.07
C VAL A 169 -2.03 20.71 -3.73
N GLU A 170 -0.71 20.80 -3.59
CA GLU A 170 0.12 21.82 -4.21
C GLU A 170 0.42 21.52 -5.69
N ASP A 171 -0.10 20.41 -6.23
CA ASP A 171 0.08 19.98 -7.62
C ASP A 171 1.58 19.87 -8.01
N ARG A 172 2.36 19.25 -7.13
CA ARG A 172 3.79 18.99 -7.32
C ARG A 172 4.04 17.69 -8.04
N ASP A 173 5.27 17.49 -8.49
CA ASP A 173 5.73 16.18 -8.96
C ASP A 173 5.62 15.16 -7.84
N PHE A 174 4.76 14.16 -8.02
CA PHE A 174 4.49 13.17 -6.97
C PHE A 174 5.64 12.17 -6.77
N THR A 175 6.59 12.10 -7.69
CA THR A 175 7.83 11.31 -7.49
C THR A 175 8.69 11.86 -6.35
N GLU A 176 8.52 13.13 -5.97
CA GLU A 176 9.14 13.72 -4.79
C GLU A 176 8.80 12.95 -3.51
N LEU A 177 7.67 12.22 -3.49
CA LEU A 177 7.30 11.35 -2.38
C LEU A 177 8.40 10.34 -2.03
N LEU A 178 9.17 9.91 -3.03
CA LEU A 178 10.26 8.93 -2.90
C LEU A 178 11.65 9.54 -3.04
N THR A 179 11.76 10.71 -3.68
CA THR A 179 13.05 11.27 -4.12
C THR A 179 13.43 12.58 -3.44
N ALA A 180 12.50 13.26 -2.75
CA ALA A 180 12.80 14.53 -2.11
C ALA A 180 13.84 14.37 -1.01
N ASP A 181 14.84 15.27 -1.02
CA ASP A 181 15.95 15.30 -0.08
C ASP A 181 15.82 16.35 1.03
N THR A 182 14.80 17.20 0.94
CA THR A 182 14.53 18.29 1.89
C THR A 182 13.04 18.43 2.19
N ASN A 183 12.70 19.00 3.34
CA ASN A 183 11.33 19.35 3.72
C ASN A 183 10.31 18.20 3.67
N THR A 184 10.75 16.98 4.00
CA THR A 184 9.95 15.75 3.90
C THR A 184 9.15 15.42 5.17
N CYS A 185 9.17 16.34 6.18
CA CYS A 185 8.37 16.24 7.41
C CYS A 185 7.49 17.49 7.64
N PRO A 186 6.67 17.91 6.66
CA PRO A 186 5.84 19.10 6.81
C PRO A 186 4.81 18.93 7.91
N THR A 187 4.35 20.05 8.45
CA THR A 187 3.18 20.12 9.32
C THR A 187 2.01 20.76 8.56
N TYR A 188 0.80 20.41 8.96
CA TYR A 188 -0.42 20.97 8.39
C TYR A 188 -1.23 21.70 9.45
N ASP A 189 -1.47 23.00 9.23
CA ASP A 189 -2.40 23.79 10.03
C ASP A 189 -3.81 23.66 9.44
N ARG A 190 -4.68 22.99 10.21
CA ARG A 190 -6.06 22.72 9.79
C ARG A 190 -6.94 23.98 9.76
N GLU A 191 -6.63 24.99 10.57
CA GLU A 191 -7.44 26.21 10.64
C GLU A 191 -7.08 27.17 9.50
N ALA A 192 -5.78 27.30 9.21
CA ALA A 192 -5.28 28.13 8.14
C ALA A 192 -5.29 27.45 6.77
N ASP A 193 -5.49 26.14 6.71
CA ASP A 193 -5.34 25.30 5.50
C ASP A 193 -3.99 25.49 4.83
N THR A 194 -2.92 25.39 5.59
CA THR A 194 -1.56 25.63 5.09
C THR A 194 -0.60 24.54 5.52
N PHE A 195 0.28 24.18 4.61
CA PHE A 195 1.43 23.33 4.92
C PHE A 195 2.64 24.21 5.29
N THR A 196 3.32 23.82 6.35
CA THR A 196 4.60 24.43 6.72
C THR A 196 5.70 23.41 6.45
N PRO A 197 6.60 23.67 5.47
CA PRO A 197 7.72 22.80 5.19
C PRO A 197 8.63 22.65 6.41
N ALA A 198 9.09 21.43 6.66
CA ALA A 198 10.05 21.16 7.72
C ALA A 198 10.97 19.98 7.33
N ALA A 199 12.23 20.07 7.74
CA ALA A 199 13.15 18.95 7.66
C ALA A 199 12.76 17.88 8.69
N CYS A 200 13.07 16.62 8.38
CA CYS A 200 12.97 15.56 9.37
C CYS A 200 14.19 15.61 10.31
N ASP A 201 13.94 15.62 11.61
CA ASP A 201 14.98 15.50 12.63
C ASP A 201 15.13 14.04 13.03
N ASN A 202 15.90 13.28 12.27
CA ASN A 202 16.09 11.85 12.45
C ASN A 202 17.57 11.40 12.35
N GLY A 203 18.51 12.35 12.45
CA GLY A 203 19.95 12.05 12.43
C GLY A 203 20.56 11.84 11.04
N ILE A 204 19.75 11.86 9.97
CA ILE A 204 20.24 11.80 8.59
C ILE A 204 20.79 13.19 8.20
N ALA A 205 21.94 13.21 7.54
CA ALA A 205 22.50 14.46 7.04
C ALA A 205 21.61 15.10 5.95
N GLU A 206 21.62 16.42 5.89
CA GLU A 206 20.95 17.17 4.84
C GLU A 206 21.44 16.70 3.45
N GLY A 207 20.50 16.56 2.51
CA GLY A 207 20.77 16.04 1.16
C GLY A 207 20.92 14.52 1.08
N GLN A 208 20.63 13.77 2.16
CA GLN A 208 20.63 12.31 2.17
C GLN A 208 19.25 11.71 2.44
N HIS A 209 18.22 12.54 2.51
CA HIS A 209 16.85 12.06 2.63
C HIS A 209 16.34 11.48 1.30
N ALA A 210 15.29 10.66 1.38
CA ALA A 210 14.61 10.03 0.26
C ALA A 210 13.09 10.02 0.52
N GLY A 211 12.48 11.19 0.52
CA GLY A 211 11.06 11.34 0.73
C GLY A 211 10.56 10.60 1.98
N VAL A 212 9.50 9.82 1.81
CA VAL A 212 8.93 9.03 2.91
C VAL A 212 9.76 7.82 3.29
N LEU A 213 10.70 7.39 2.46
CA LEU A 213 11.58 6.25 2.75
C LEU A 213 12.55 6.55 3.90
N THR A 214 12.76 7.81 4.22
CA THR A 214 13.58 8.25 5.36
C THR A 214 12.76 9.00 6.41
N ASN A 215 11.43 8.98 6.31
CA ASN A 215 10.57 9.67 7.26
C ASN A 215 10.55 8.95 8.61
N PRO A 216 10.85 9.62 9.74
CA PRO A 216 10.93 8.98 11.05
C PRO A 216 9.61 8.35 11.50
N ALA A 217 8.46 8.91 11.11
CA ALA A 217 7.17 8.33 11.43
C ALA A 217 6.96 6.97 10.75
N VAL A 218 7.39 6.83 9.49
CA VAL A 218 7.39 5.56 8.75
C VAL A 218 8.33 4.57 9.40
N MET A 219 9.57 5.00 9.68
CA MET A 219 10.58 4.14 10.29
C MET A 219 10.15 3.61 11.66
N ARG A 220 9.47 4.43 12.44
CA ARG A 220 8.89 4.07 13.73
C ARG A 220 7.68 3.13 13.61
N GLN A 221 6.73 3.46 12.73
CA GLN A 221 5.49 2.69 12.56
C GLN A 221 5.76 1.25 12.11
N PHE A 222 6.72 1.09 11.19
CA PHE A 222 7.05 -0.20 10.59
C PHE A 222 8.37 -0.78 11.15
N TYR A 223 8.72 -0.40 12.37
CA TYR A 223 9.89 -0.97 13.02
C TYR A 223 9.77 -2.48 13.17
N SER A 224 10.84 -3.16 12.87
CA SER A 224 11.11 -4.55 13.26
C SER A 224 12.62 -4.75 13.33
N ASN A 225 13.03 -5.72 14.12
CA ASN A 225 14.43 -5.95 14.44
C ASN A 225 15.35 -6.09 13.21
N LEU A 226 14.85 -6.72 12.14
CA LEU A 226 15.57 -6.94 10.87
C LEU A 226 15.03 -6.05 9.72
N ALA A 227 14.29 -5.01 10.04
CA ALA A 227 13.69 -4.07 9.08
C ALA A 227 12.75 -4.70 8.01
N PHE A 228 12.37 -5.97 8.15
CA PHE A 228 11.49 -6.64 7.17
C PHE A 228 10.11 -6.01 7.06
N ARG A 229 9.55 -5.47 8.15
CA ARG A 229 8.27 -4.76 8.09
C ARG A 229 8.33 -3.48 7.26
N ARG A 230 9.49 -2.78 7.26
CA ARG A 230 9.72 -1.59 6.43
C ARG A 230 9.81 -1.98 4.95
N ALA A 231 10.57 -3.04 4.63
CA ALA A 231 10.67 -3.57 3.27
C ALA A 231 9.30 -4.04 2.75
N ARG A 232 8.53 -4.76 3.58
CA ARG A 232 7.17 -5.17 3.26
C ARG A 232 6.27 -3.96 2.98
N TRP A 233 6.32 -2.93 3.82
CA TRP A 233 5.54 -1.71 3.63
C TRP A 233 5.85 -1.03 2.30
N VAL A 234 7.14 -0.93 1.94
CA VAL A 234 7.56 -0.36 0.65
C VAL A 234 6.94 -1.13 -0.51
N GLN A 235 7.05 -2.46 -0.50
CA GLN A 235 6.53 -3.32 -1.56
C GLN A 235 4.99 -3.22 -1.67
N GLU A 236 4.28 -3.35 -0.55
CA GLU A 236 2.82 -3.35 -0.54
C GLU A 236 2.23 -1.97 -0.83
N VAL A 237 2.83 -0.91 -0.35
CA VAL A 237 2.29 0.45 -0.51
C VAL A 237 2.60 1.03 -1.87
N PHE A 238 3.81 0.86 -2.38
CA PHE A 238 4.23 1.54 -3.60
C PHE A 238 4.21 0.67 -4.85
N ALA A 239 4.43 -0.63 -4.73
CA ALA A 239 4.32 -1.52 -5.88
C ALA A 239 2.96 -2.23 -5.96
N CYS A 240 2.06 -2.02 -4.98
CA CYS A 240 0.76 -2.71 -4.90
C CYS A 240 0.88 -4.25 -4.97
N SER A 241 2.01 -4.77 -4.56
CA SER A 241 2.32 -6.19 -4.63
C SER A 241 2.29 -6.78 -3.22
N PRO A 242 1.24 -7.56 -2.88
CA PRO A 242 1.12 -8.17 -1.56
C PRO A 242 2.13 -9.31 -1.40
N PHE A 243 2.57 -9.51 -0.16
CA PHE A 243 3.27 -10.75 0.19
C PHE A 243 2.23 -11.82 0.53
N PRO A 244 2.25 -12.98 -0.12
CA PRO A 244 1.29 -14.03 0.16
C PRO A 244 1.44 -14.51 1.60
N ALA A 245 0.30 -14.70 2.28
CA ALA A 245 0.27 -15.26 3.63
C ALA A 245 0.35 -16.79 3.62
N GLU A 246 0.19 -17.41 2.47
CA GLU A 246 0.10 -18.85 2.27
C GLU A 246 1.31 -19.41 1.54
N ILE A 247 1.55 -20.70 1.73
CA ILE A 247 2.56 -21.44 0.99
C ILE A 247 2.05 -21.63 -0.42
N GLY A 248 2.63 -20.90 -1.36
CA GLY A 248 2.22 -20.93 -2.75
C GLY A 248 3.40 -20.75 -3.70
N SER A 249 3.09 -20.52 -4.95
CA SER A 249 4.10 -20.06 -5.90
C SER A 249 4.67 -18.72 -5.43
N PRO A 250 5.97 -18.47 -5.63
CA PRO A 250 6.55 -17.17 -5.32
C PRO A 250 5.77 -16.08 -6.05
N THR A 251 5.51 -14.97 -5.35
CA THR A 251 4.92 -13.79 -5.97
C THR A 251 5.90 -13.25 -7.01
N ASP A 252 5.40 -12.98 -8.19
CA ASP A 252 6.16 -12.22 -9.18
C ASP A 252 6.29 -10.77 -8.65
N VAL A 253 7.51 -10.40 -8.31
CA VAL A 253 7.81 -9.05 -7.81
C VAL A 253 8.19 -8.09 -8.94
N GLY A 254 8.05 -8.53 -10.18
CA GLY A 254 8.43 -7.80 -11.37
C GLY A 254 9.94 -7.75 -11.61
N GLY A 255 10.34 -7.17 -12.73
CA GLY A 255 11.71 -7.17 -13.18
C GLY A 255 12.22 -8.55 -13.60
N GLU A 256 13.50 -8.65 -13.90
CA GLU A 256 14.16 -9.94 -14.18
C GLU A 256 14.69 -10.55 -12.88
N ALA A 257 13.78 -10.94 -11.97
CA ALA A 257 14.17 -11.53 -10.70
C ALA A 257 15.04 -12.78 -10.93
N PRO A 258 16.19 -12.91 -10.24
CA PRO A 258 17.04 -14.08 -10.37
C PRO A 258 16.40 -15.33 -9.78
N TYR A 259 15.30 -15.16 -9.06
CA TYR A 259 14.58 -16.22 -8.41
C TYR A 259 13.41 -16.65 -9.29
N THR A 260 13.40 -17.91 -9.71
CA THR A 260 12.32 -18.51 -10.50
C THR A 260 11.57 -19.54 -9.67
N ALA A 261 10.25 -19.59 -9.82
CA ALA A 261 9.44 -20.64 -9.20
C ALA A 261 9.70 -22.02 -9.88
N PRO A 262 9.60 -23.15 -9.12
CA PRO A 262 9.41 -23.24 -7.70
C PRO A 262 10.72 -23.02 -6.93
N TRP A 263 10.64 -22.30 -5.83
CA TRP A 263 11.77 -22.11 -4.95
C TRP A 263 11.96 -23.36 -4.09
N ALA A 264 13.16 -23.86 -4.04
CA ALA A 264 13.48 -25.04 -3.24
C ALA A 264 14.16 -24.60 -1.93
N TRP A 265 13.40 -24.10 -0.97
CA TRP A 265 13.92 -23.83 0.37
C TRP A 265 13.96 -25.14 1.16
N ASP A 266 15.13 -25.52 1.65
CA ASP A 266 15.32 -26.77 2.38
C ASP A 266 14.92 -26.65 3.86
N SER A 267 15.05 -25.47 4.47
CA SER A 267 14.75 -25.27 5.88
C SER A 267 14.55 -23.81 6.25
N ILE A 268 13.54 -23.53 7.09
CA ILE A 268 13.34 -22.21 7.71
C ILE A 268 14.28 -22.02 8.89
N SER A 269 14.60 -23.11 9.58
CA SER A 269 15.27 -23.07 10.89
C SER A 269 16.78 -23.21 10.81
N GLY A 270 17.33 -23.49 9.63
CA GLY A 270 18.75 -23.75 9.51
C GLY A 270 19.19 -24.80 10.51
N THR A 271 18.62 -26.00 10.47
CA THR A 271 18.92 -27.06 11.44
C THR A 271 20.41 -27.37 11.56
N ASP A 272 21.15 -27.12 10.49
CA ASP A 272 22.61 -27.24 10.48
C ASP A 272 23.31 -26.12 11.26
N ASN A 273 22.63 -25.01 11.54
CA ASN A 273 23.12 -23.88 12.32
C ASN A 273 22.70 -23.93 13.81
N GLY A 274 22.31 -25.08 14.32
CA GLY A 274 21.92 -25.22 15.72
C GLY A 274 20.55 -24.62 16.06
N GLY A 275 19.63 -24.56 15.08
CA GLY A 275 18.28 -24.03 15.24
C GLY A 275 18.15 -22.53 15.04
N ARG A 276 19.17 -21.87 14.52
CA ARG A 276 19.10 -20.45 14.12
C ARG A 276 18.34 -20.30 12.81
N ILE A 277 17.63 -19.20 12.68
CA ILE A 277 17.00 -18.83 11.41
C ILE A 277 18.10 -18.28 10.51
N ASP A 278 18.37 -18.96 9.40
CA ASP A 278 19.27 -18.47 8.37
C ASP A 278 18.44 -17.75 7.29
N PHE A 279 18.49 -16.43 7.31
CA PHE A 279 17.79 -15.60 6.32
C PHE A 279 18.47 -15.61 4.94
N HIS A 280 19.68 -16.19 4.82
CA HIS A 280 20.34 -16.42 3.55
C HIS A 280 19.80 -17.67 2.83
N ASP A 281 19.21 -18.58 3.59
CA ASP A 281 18.66 -19.82 3.04
C ASP A 281 17.34 -19.55 2.32
N THR A 282 17.45 -19.27 1.02
CA THR A 282 16.31 -19.09 0.11
C THR A 282 15.84 -20.40 -0.50
N SER A 283 16.16 -21.56 0.10
CA SER A 283 15.79 -22.87 -0.45
C SER A 283 14.41 -23.36 -0.02
N SER A 284 13.77 -22.73 0.98
CA SER A 284 12.42 -23.08 1.43
C SER A 284 11.34 -22.18 0.81
N VAL A 285 10.33 -22.76 0.20
CA VAL A 285 9.22 -22.05 -0.46
C VAL A 285 8.51 -21.05 0.48
N ILE A 286 8.31 -21.43 1.75
CA ILE A 286 7.62 -20.58 2.74
C ILE A 286 8.31 -19.21 2.93
N CYS A 287 9.63 -19.21 2.96
CA CYS A 287 10.38 -17.97 3.19
C CYS A 287 10.66 -17.22 1.89
N ALA A 288 10.84 -17.95 0.78
CA ALA A 288 11.17 -17.39 -0.51
C ALA A 288 10.18 -16.33 -0.98
N ASN A 289 8.89 -16.59 -0.82
CA ASN A 289 7.83 -15.67 -1.23
C ASN A 289 7.99 -14.24 -0.68
N CYS A 290 8.60 -14.12 0.50
CA CYS A 290 8.82 -12.81 1.13
C CYS A 290 10.30 -12.42 1.08
N HIS A 291 11.20 -13.34 1.48
CA HIS A 291 12.59 -13.02 1.74
C HIS A 291 13.40 -12.77 0.47
N ALA A 292 13.00 -13.33 -0.66
CA ALA A 292 13.63 -13.00 -1.93
C ALA A 292 13.70 -11.48 -2.17
N THR A 293 12.58 -10.78 -1.98
CA THR A 293 12.53 -9.32 -2.16
C THR A 293 13.00 -8.58 -0.91
N MET A 294 12.53 -9.01 0.28
CA MET A 294 12.83 -8.30 1.52
C MET A 294 14.32 -8.27 1.82
N ASN A 295 15.06 -9.33 1.51
CA ASN A 295 16.49 -9.39 1.74
C ASN A 295 17.29 -8.35 0.95
N HIS A 296 16.79 -7.91 -0.21
CA HIS A 296 17.44 -6.88 -1.03
C HIS A 296 17.09 -5.45 -0.60
N VAL A 297 15.98 -5.27 0.11
CA VAL A 297 15.48 -3.94 0.50
C VAL A 297 15.67 -3.67 1.99
N ALA A 298 15.45 -4.67 2.84
CA ALA A 298 15.51 -4.50 4.30
C ALA A 298 16.85 -3.95 4.84
N PRO A 299 18.02 -4.35 4.30
CA PRO A 299 19.29 -3.82 4.79
C PRO A 299 19.42 -2.30 4.65
N LEU A 300 18.71 -1.68 3.70
CA LEU A 300 18.69 -0.23 3.53
C LEU A 300 18.04 0.50 4.70
N PHE A 301 17.13 -0.18 5.42
CA PHE A 301 16.39 0.36 6.55
C PHE A 301 16.93 -0.08 7.92
N ALA A 302 17.96 -0.92 7.94
CA ALA A 302 18.47 -1.51 9.18
C ALA A 302 19.08 -0.50 10.14
N GLN A 303 19.52 0.66 9.64
CA GLN A 303 20.16 1.70 10.44
C GLN A 303 19.17 2.66 11.13
N PHE A 304 17.86 2.41 11.07
CA PHE A 304 16.89 3.17 11.84
C PHE A 304 16.41 2.36 13.05
N ASP A 305 16.48 2.98 14.21
CA ASP A 305 16.01 2.41 15.46
C ASP A 305 14.47 2.36 15.57
N GLU A 306 13.95 2.01 16.74
CA GLU A 306 12.53 1.92 17.08
C GLU A 306 11.83 3.28 17.10
N ASP A 307 12.54 4.36 17.31
CA ASP A 307 12.03 5.73 17.26
C ASP A 307 12.14 6.38 15.87
N GLY A 308 12.71 5.65 14.91
CA GLY A 308 12.94 6.11 13.54
C GLY A 308 14.15 7.02 13.39
N MET A 309 15.06 6.97 14.36
CA MET A 309 16.31 7.72 14.32
C MET A 309 17.41 6.92 13.63
N TRP A 310 18.21 7.61 12.83
CA TRP A 310 19.36 7.01 12.15
C TRP A 310 20.53 6.81 13.11
N SER A 311 21.17 5.65 13.02
CA SER A 311 22.43 5.36 13.70
C SER A 311 23.35 4.57 12.79
N ASP A 312 24.66 4.87 12.83
CA ASP A 312 25.66 4.12 12.10
C ASP A 312 25.88 2.71 12.67
N GLU A 313 25.51 2.52 13.96
CA GLU A 313 25.62 1.25 14.67
C GLU A 313 24.27 0.92 15.30
N ILE A 314 23.61 -0.10 14.76
CA ILE A 314 22.40 -0.70 15.35
C ILE A 314 22.70 -2.16 15.68
N GLU A 315 22.56 -2.51 16.94
CA GLU A 315 22.57 -3.89 17.38
C GLU A 315 21.22 -4.56 17.02
N VAL A 316 21.27 -5.54 16.15
CA VAL A 316 20.12 -6.39 15.85
C VAL A 316 20.29 -7.70 16.59
N LEU A 317 19.42 -7.92 17.59
CA LEU A 317 19.34 -9.20 18.29
C LEU A 317 18.59 -10.18 17.40
N LEU A 318 19.29 -11.14 16.83
CA LEU A 318 18.64 -12.28 16.20
C LEU A 318 17.93 -13.12 17.28
N PRO A 319 16.72 -13.66 17.02
CA PRO A 319 15.89 -14.32 18.02
C PRO A 319 16.56 -15.50 18.74
N LEU A 320 17.63 -16.03 18.20
CA LEU A 320 18.31 -17.23 18.70
C LEU A 320 19.80 -17.04 18.94
N ASP A 321 20.32 -15.82 18.87
CA ASP A 321 21.73 -15.53 19.13
C ASP A 321 21.91 -14.44 20.19
N GLU A 322 22.87 -14.63 21.10
CA GLU A 322 23.05 -13.74 22.25
C GLU A 322 23.77 -12.41 21.88
N SER A 323 24.32 -12.26 20.69
CA SER A 323 24.89 -10.99 20.25
C SER A 323 25.37 -10.92 18.79
N PRO A 324 24.56 -10.81 17.77
CA PRO A 324 25.07 -10.31 16.52
C PRO A 324 24.76 -8.84 16.36
N VAL A 325 25.78 -8.10 16.04
CA VAL A 325 25.65 -6.85 15.28
C VAL A 325 25.29 -7.25 13.86
N ALA A 326 24.08 -6.96 13.39
CA ALA A 326 23.75 -7.19 12.01
C ALA A 326 24.51 -6.20 11.14
N VAL A 327 25.39 -6.71 10.31
CA VAL A 327 25.97 -5.93 9.24
C VAL A 327 24.92 -5.80 8.13
N ARG A 328 24.87 -4.67 7.46
CA ARG A 328 23.89 -4.36 6.40
C ARG A 328 23.76 -5.44 5.32
N SER A 329 24.81 -6.21 5.08
CA SER A 329 24.86 -7.30 4.09
C SER A 329 24.56 -8.69 4.65
N ASP A 330 24.32 -8.82 5.96
CA ASP A 330 24.25 -10.14 6.61
C ASP A 330 23.04 -10.98 6.21
N TRP A 331 22.03 -10.36 5.65
CA TRP A 331 20.88 -11.09 5.16
C TRP A 331 20.70 -11.10 3.64
N LEU A 332 21.76 -10.74 2.91
CA LEU A 332 21.83 -10.93 1.48
C LEU A 332 22.53 -12.24 1.15
N PRO A 333 22.06 -13.01 0.17
CA PRO A 333 22.80 -14.14 -0.37
C PRO A 333 24.20 -13.71 -0.86
N GLU A 334 25.16 -14.63 -0.76
CA GLU A 334 26.54 -14.36 -1.16
C GLU A 334 26.63 -13.85 -2.62
N GLY A 335 27.31 -12.74 -2.81
CA GLY A 335 27.48 -12.10 -4.12
C GLY A 335 26.33 -11.22 -4.58
N GLN A 336 25.27 -11.07 -3.77
CA GLN A 336 24.18 -10.15 -4.06
C GLN A 336 24.34 -8.81 -3.34
N THR A 337 23.64 -7.79 -3.86
CA THR A 337 23.68 -6.43 -3.32
C THR A 337 22.25 -5.93 -3.09
N THR A 338 22.10 -4.88 -2.27
CA THR A 338 20.82 -4.19 -2.13
C THR A 338 20.33 -3.65 -3.47
N ALA A 339 19.05 -3.89 -3.77
CA ALA A 339 18.47 -3.57 -5.06
C ALA A 339 16.95 -3.38 -4.95
N TRP A 340 16.37 -2.59 -5.84
CA TRP A 340 14.97 -2.61 -6.17
C TRP A 340 14.73 -3.68 -7.24
N ARG A 341 13.79 -4.60 -6.99
CA ARG A 341 13.42 -5.69 -7.91
C ARG A 341 14.61 -6.45 -8.48
N PHE A 342 15.61 -6.74 -7.65
CA PHE A 342 16.83 -7.50 -7.94
C PHE A 342 17.78 -6.88 -8.97
N MET A 343 17.25 -6.25 -10.02
CA MET A 343 18.04 -5.77 -11.17
C MET A 343 18.48 -4.32 -11.05
N GLU A 344 17.77 -3.51 -10.25
CA GLU A 344 18.08 -2.09 -10.08
C GLU A 344 18.91 -1.88 -8.81
N PRO A 345 20.24 -1.78 -8.89
CA PRO A 345 21.09 -1.61 -7.73
C PRO A 345 20.72 -0.36 -6.92
N ALA A 346 20.50 -0.53 -5.64
CA ALA A 346 20.15 0.56 -4.73
C ALA A 346 21.11 0.56 -3.52
N PRO A 347 22.28 1.18 -3.61
CA PRO A 347 23.27 1.16 -2.55
C PRO A 347 22.89 1.99 -1.31
N ASN A 348 21.86 2.82 -1.41
CA ASN A 348 21.31 3.64 -0.34
C ASN A 348 19.84 3.95 -0.61
N LEU A 349 19.14 4.59 0.34
CA LEU A 349 17.73 4.91 0.24
C LEU A 349 17.40 5.93 -0.85
N GLN A 350 18.31 6.85 -1.18
CA GLN A 350 18.10 7.77 -2.31
C GLN A 350 18.09 7.00 -3.64
N ALA A 351 19.04 6.09 -3.84
CA ALA A 351 19.07 5.25 -5.03
C ALA A 351 17.82 4.34 -5.11
N LEU A 352 17.35 3.81 -3.96
CA LEU A 352 16.09 3.07 -3.89
C LEU A 352 14.92 3.96 -4.31
N GLY A 353 14.81 5.17 -3.77
CA GLY A 353 13.74 6.12 -4.10
C GLY A 353 13.73 6.49 -5.59
N MET A 354 14.91 6.70 -6.19
CA MET A 354 15.04 6.98 -7.62
C MET A 354 14.63 5.78 -8.49
N ALA A 355 15.06 4.56 -8.12
CA ALA A 355 14.68 3.34 -8.84
C ALA A 355 13.17 3.10 -8.77
N MET A 356 12.56 3.30 -7.59
CA MET A 356 11.11 3.17 -7.40
C MET A 356 10.33 4.25 -8.18
N ALA A 357 10.83 5.48 -8.21
CA ALA A 357 10.18 6.59 -8.94
C ALA A 357 10.19 6.39 -10.46
N ALA A 358 11.14 5.60 -10.97
CA ALA A 358 11.22 5.26 -12.39
C ALA A 358 10.49 3.94 -12.75
N ASP A 359 9.88 3.28 -11.80
CA ASP A 359 9.24 1.97 -11.97
C ASP A 359 7.78 2.13 -12.42
N GLU A 360 7.43 1.54 -13.56
CA GLU A 360 6.09 1.63 -14.15
C GLU A 360 4.98 1.05 -13.27
N ASP A 361 5.27 0.02 -12.47
CA ASP A 361 4.28 -0.55 -11.56
C ASP A 361 4.06 0.33 -10.34
N VAL A 362 5.08 1.08 -9.90
CA VAL A 362 4.94 2.10 -8.85
C VAL A 362 4.05 3.24 -9.33
N GLU A 363 4.25 3.70 -10.58
CA GLU A 363 3.37 4.69 -11.19
C GLU A 363 1.93 4.19 -11.31
N ARG A 364 1.77 2.97 -11.83
CA ARG A 364 0.45 2.33 -11.97
C ARG A 364 -0.24 2.15 -10.62
N CYS A 365 0.51 1.71 -9.60
CA CYS A 365 -0.01 1.55 -8.24
C CYS A 365 -0.56 2.87 -7.68
N ALA A 366 0.19 3.97 -7.80
CA ALA A 366 -0.26 5.29 -7.35
C ALA A 366 -1.57 5.71 -8.04
N VAL A 367 -1.67 5.51 -9.34
CA VAL A 367 -2.87 5.82 -10.14
C VAL A 367 -4.04 4.91 -9.77
N THR A 368 -3.81 3.61 -9.61
CA THR A 368 -4.84 2.63 -9.25
C THR A 368 -5.45 2.94 -7.88
N ARG A 369 -4.65 3.35 -6.90
CA ARG A 369 -5.17 3.78 -5.59
C ARG A 369 -6.12 4.98 -5.70
N VAL A 370 -5.78 5.97 -6.51
CA VAL A 370 -6.64 7.12 -6.77
C VAL A 370 -7.92 6.69 -7.48
N TRP A 371 -7.82 5.77 -8.44
CA TRP A 371 -8.97 5.23 -9.15
C TRP A 371 -9.91 4.48 -8.19
N ASN A 372 -9.38 3.58 -7.36
CA ASN A 372 -10.15 2.87 -6.34
C ASN A 372 -10.85 3.84 -5.39
N TRP A 373 -10.16 4.87 -4.93
CA TRP A 373 -10.74 5.90 -4.08
C TRP A 373 -11.90 6.64 -4.76
N ALA A 374 -11.75 7.04 -6.02
CA ALA A 374 -12.78 7.73 -6.78
C ALA A 374 -14.00 6.83 -7.03
N MET A 375 -13.78 5.60 -7.46
CA MET A 375 -14.84 4.65 -7.82
C MET A 375 -15.48 3.98 -6.60
N GLY A 376 -14.92 4.15 -5.40
CA GLY A 376 -15.51 3.60 -4.17
C GLY A 376 -15.07 2.20 -3.84
N HIS A 377 -14.06 1.70 -4.50
CA HIS A 377 -13.38 0.48 -4.10
C HIS A 377 -12.56 0.72 -2.82
N GLY A 378 -12.41 -0.32 -2.01
CA GLY A 378 -11.52 -0.24 -0.85
C GLY A 378 -10.07 -0.09 -1.32
N ASP A 379 -9.32 0.77 -0.65
CA ASP A 379 -7.87 0.83 -0.85
C ASP A 379 -7.20 -0.26 -0.01
N VAL A 380 -7.39 -1.48 -0.41
CA VAL A 380 -6.68 -2.64 0.13
C VAL A 380 -5.90 -3.28 -1.00
N ILE A 381 -4.74 -3.82 -0.69
CA ILE A 381 -3.84 -4.43 -1.66
C ILE A 381 -4.56 -5.53 -2.45
N SER A 382 -5.41 -6.31 -1.78
CA SER A 382 -6.23 -7.34 -2.42
C SER A 382 -7.23 -6.84 -3.46
N ASN A 383 -7.54 -5.55 -3.48
CA ASN A 383 -8.48 -4.98 -4.47
C ASN A 383 -7.76 -4.32 -5.65
N VAL A 384 -6.46 -4.13 -5.58
CA VAL A 384 -5.67 -3.53 -6.68
C VAL A 384 -5.59 -4.51 -7.84
N ASP A 385 -5.40 -5.79 -7.54
CA ASP A 385 -5.31 -6.85 -8.54
C ASP A 385 -6.63 -7.08 -9.31
N LEU A 386 -7.75 -6.58 -8.76
CA LEU A 386 -9.06 -6.65 -9.41
C LEU A 386 -9.29 -5.53 -10.44
N VAL A 387 -8.38 -4.57 -10.56
CA VAL A 387 -8.49 -3.49 -11.55
C VAL A 387 -7.63 -3.85 -12.77
N PRO A 388 -8.23 -4.19 -13.91
CA PRO A 388 -7.48 -4.46 -15.13
C PRO A 388 -6.59 -3.29 -15.51
N ALA A 389 -5.36 -3.59 -15.96
CA ALA A 389 -4.39 -2.56 -16.33
C ALA A 389 -4.94 -1.60 -17.39
N GLU A 390 -5.73 -2.12 -18.32
CA GLU A 390 -6.35 -1.37 -19.40
C GLU A 390 -7.29 -0.26 -18.90
N VAL A 391 -7.94 -0.46 -17.76
CA VAL A 391 -8.83 0.53 -17.14
C VAL A 391 -8.06 1.74 -16.62
N VAL A 392 -6.90 1.51 -16.05
CA VAL A 392 -6.09 2.58 -15.43
C VAL A 392 -5.05 3.18 -16.38
N GLU A 393 -4.68 2.49 -17.45
CA GLU A 393 -3.65 2.94 -18.39
C GLU A 393 -3.86 4.35 -18.97
N PRO A 394 -5.08 4.80 -19.34
CA PRO A 394 -5.31 6.18 -19.78
C PRO A 394 -4.94 7.22 -18.72
N TYR A 395 -5.12 6.88 -17.45
CA TYR A 395 -4.78 7.74 -16.31
C TYR A 395 -3.29 7.68 -15.96
N VAL A 396 -2.65 6.53 -16.16
CA VAL A 396 -1.18 6.40 -16.08
C VAL A 396 -0.52 7.24 -17.18
N ALA A 397 -1.03 7.20 -18.39
CA ALA A 397 -0.57 8.08 -19.48
C ALA A 397 -0.77 9.58 -19.14
N THR A 398 -1.88 9.92 -18.49
CA THR A 398 -2.14 11.28 -17.98
C THR A 398 -1.13 11.68 -16.91
N TYR A 399 -0.83 10.77 -15.97
CA TYR A 399 0.17 10.98 -14.92
C TYR A 399 1.55 11.28 -15.51
N ARG A 400 2.03 10.44 -16.43
CA ARG A 400 3.30 10.61 -17.12
C ARG A 400 3.37 11.92 -17.93
N SER A 401 2.31 12.23 -18.68
CA SER A 401 2.29 13.44 -19.53
C SER A 401 2.11 14.73 -18.77
N SER A 402 1.72 14.70 -17.51
CA SER A 402 1.58 15.86 -16.64
C SER A 402 2.76 16.09 -15.70
N ASP A 403 3.95 15.56 -15.99
CA ASP A 403 5.10 15.61 -15.10
C ASP A 403 4.79 15.00 -13.71
N HIS A 404 4.14 13.84 -13.71
CA HIS A 404 3.78 13.06 -12.52
C HIS A 404 2.88 13.80 -11.51
N ARG A 405 1.97 14.67 -12.00
CA ARG A 405 1.04 15.43 -11.15
C ARG A 405 -0.19 14.61 -10.81
N LEU A 406 -0.22 14.08 -9.60
CA LEU A 406 -1.31 13.21 -9.17
C LEU A 406 -2.67 13.94 -9.09
N ARG A 407 -2.68 15.25 -8.80
CA ARG A 407 -3.89 16.08 -8.83
C ARG A 407 -4.55 16.13 -10.22
N THR A 408 -3.75 16.15 -11.27
CA THR A 408 -4.23 16.07 -12.66
C THR A 408 -4.94 14.74 -12.92
N VAL A 409 -4.41 13.63 -12.38
CA VAL A 409 -5.04 12.30 -12.45
C VAL A 409 -6.36 12.28 -11.69
N VAL A 410 -6.40 12.80 -10.46
CA VAL A 410 -7.66 12.93 -9.69
C VAL A 410 -8.71 13.63 -10.52
N ARG A 411 -8.38 14.80 -11.08
CA ARG A 411 -9.29 15.55 -11.95
C ARG A 411 -9.76 14.74 -13.14
N ALA A 412 -8.84 14.06 -13.83
CA ALA A 412 -9.15 13.28 -15.02
C ALA A 412 -10.14 12.15 -14.71
N ILE A 413 -9.95 11.42 -13.61
CA ILE A 413 -10.85 10.34 -13.20
C ILE A 413 -12.24 10.88 -12.87
N PHE A 414 -12.35 11.93 -12.03
CA PHE A 414 -13.65 12.48 -11.64
C PHE A 414 -14.42 13.15 -12.77
N THR A 415 -13.77 13.48 -13.90
CA THR A 415 -14.41 14.05 -15.09
C THR A 415 -14.53 13.08 -16.27
N ALA A 416 -14.10 11.83 -16.08
CA ALA A 416 -14.15 10.78 -17.09
C ALA A 416 -15.59 10.32 -17.37
N ASP A 417 -15.82 9.80 -18.56
CA ASP A 417 -17.12 9.26 -18.94
C ASP A 417 -17.52 8.09 -18.02
N ASP A 418 -16.56 7.26 -17.59
CA ASP A 418 -16.82 6.15 -16.67
C ASP A 418 -17.28 6.60 -15.27
N PHE A 419 -16.86 7.77 -14.82
CA PHE A 419 -17.28 8.33 -13.54
C PHE A 419 -18.66 9.03 -13.60
N VAL A 420 -19.05 9.58 -14.75
CA VAL A 420 -20.29 10.36 -14.88
C VAL A 420 -21.47 9.57 -15.46
N ARG A 421 -21.26 8.31 -15.83
CA ARG A 421 -22.32 7.41 -16.31
C ARG A 421 -22.76 6.45 -15.21
N PHE A 422 -24.09 6.31 -15.07
CA PHE A 422 -24.75 5.49 -14.05
C PHE A 422 -25.79 4.60 -14.66
#